data_bb64aa8f6e4d78507d027584d03f4349
#
_entry.id   bb64aa8f6e4d78507d027584d03f4349
#
_cell.length_a   1.000
_cell.length_b   1.000
_cell.length_c   1.000
_cell.angle_alpha   90.00
_cell.angle_beta   90.00
_cell.angle_gamma   90.00
#
_symmetry.space_group_name_H-M   'P 1'
#
loop_
_entity.id
_entity.type
_entity.pdbx_description
1 polymer ?
#
loop_
_entity_poly.entity_id
_entity_poly.type
_entity_poly.pdbx_seq_one_letter_code
_entity_poly.pdbx_strand_id
1 'polypeptide(L)'
;MRKLGYYLRFFATFSLLILVLYPLFTQAADPGVKKDELVGHWTFEKGVELKDLTGNFPDVKLMGAKISKGALDVDSGKWAITVGEYKGPDITDKTLVSWATMQDISVTAGSILCIDKISGDHFDSIVYAERQPNQWMPGSSHFRRTEDPKPGFKETKTGIEIMIAISYKEAKATEVKIYRNGEKIGGYEKGPTITWTAEDAEVMWGKRHGNVGGGPGDLDCLIHESRIYGVVLTEKEIKSLKLGSLAVQTSNKLSTKWAFIKEK
;
A
#
# COMPACT_ATOMS: atom_id res chain seq x y z
N MET A 1 -17.72 -92.68 -10.77
CA MET A 1 -16.46 -91.98 -10.83
C MET A 1 -16.70 -90.64 -11.49
N ARG A 2 -16.76 -89.53 -10.66
CA ARG A 2 -17.07 -88.19 -11.15
C ARG A 2 -15.79 -87.36 -11.13
N LYS A 3 -15.42 -86.81 -12.28
CA LYS A 3 -14.29 -85.87 -12.41
C LYS A 3 -14.75 -84.47 -12.03
N LEU A 4 -14.08 -83.88 -11.06
CA LEU A 4 -14.32 -82.51 -10.61
C LEU A 4 -13.36 -81.62 -11.40
N GLY A 5 -13.91 -80.69 -12.23
CA GLY A 5 -13.13 -79.68 -12.97
C GLY A 5 -13.02 -78.37 -12.16
N TYR A 6 -11.80 -77.95 -11.92
CA TYR A 6 -11.52 -76.71 -11.31
C TYR A 6 -11.49 -75.58 -12.35
N TYR A 7 -12.41 -74.54 -12.23
CA TYR A 7 -12.36 -73.32 -13.00
C TYR A 7 -11.58 -72.34 -12.22
N LEU A 8 -10.40 -71.95 -12.71
CA LEU A 8 -9.60 -70.88 -12.21
C LEU A 8 -10.12 -69.55 -12.83
N ARG A 9 -10.76 -68.68 -12.03
CA ARG A 9 -11.18 -67.34 -12.47
C ARG A 9 -10.06 -66.35 -12.16
N PHE A 10 -9.40 -65.83 -13.21
CA PHE A 10 -8.51 -64.70 -13.14
C PHE A 10 -9.36 -63.40 -13.03
N PHE A 11 -9.31 -62.75 -11.89
CA PHE A 11 -9.79 -61.40 -11.77
C PHE A 11 -8.63 -60.45 -12.12
N ALA A 12 -8.68 -59.81 -13.29
CA ALA A 12 -7.82 -58.71 -13.65
C ALA A 12 -8.40 -57.44 -13.03
N THR A 13 -7.81 -56.95 -11.96
CA THR A 13 -8.13 -55.61 -11.39
C THR A 13 -7.42 -54.55 -12.22
N PHE A 14 -8.21 -53.83 -13.04
CA PHE A 14 -7.74 -52.69 -13.79
C PHE A 14 -7.75 -51.49 -12.81
N SER A 15 -6.58 -51.15 -12.24
CA SER A 15 -6.42 -49.89 -11.45
C SER A 15 -6.33 -48.73 -12.43
N LEU A 16 -7.44 -48.00 -12.55
CA LEU A 16 -7.50 -46.74 -13.31
C LEU A 16 -6.83 -45.64 -12.47
N LEU A 17 -5.57 -45.31 -12.79
CA LEU A 17 -4.84 -44.21 -12.19
C LEU A 17 -5.38 -42.89 -12.78
N ILE A 18 -6.32 -42.24 -12.09
CA ILE A 18 -6.80 -40.89 -12.44
C ILE A 18 -5.71 -39.90 -12.05
N LEU A 19 -4.92 -39.47 -13.02
CA LEU A 19 -3.99 -38.36 -12.87
C LEU A 19 -4.81 -37.08 -12.82
N VAL A 20 -5.10 -36.56 -11.63
CA VAL A 20 -5.71 -35.25 -11.47
C VAL A 20 -4.64 -34.20 -11.77
N LEU A 21 -4.62 -33.70 -13.00
CA LEU A 21 -3.87 -32.54 -13.40
C LEU A 21 -4.50 -31.32 -12.69
N TYR A 22 -3.98 -30.95 -11.52
CA TYR A 22 -4.24 -29.62 -10.98
C TYR A 22 -3.60 -28.61 -11.92
N PRO A 23 -4.36 -27.69 -12.52
CA PRO A 23 -3.74 -26.59 -13.22
C PRO A 23 -2.95 -25.80 -12.17
N LEU A 24 -1.62 -25.86 -12.25
CA LEU A 24 -0.76 -24.89 -11.62
C LEU A 24 -1.12 -23.52 -12.25
N PHE A 25 -2.07 -22.82 -11.64
CA PHE A 25 -2.20 -21.40 -11.88
C PHE A 25 -0.89 -20.76 -11.37
N THR A 26 0.11 -20.69 -12.23
CA THR A 26 1.18 -19.73 -12.06
C THR A 26 0.49 -18.38 -12.14
N GLN A 27 0.20 -17.81 -10.97
CA GLN A 27 -0.25 -16.43 -10.87
C GLN A 27 0.94 -15.63 -11.43
N ALA A 28 0.79 -15.17 -12.67
CA ALA A 28 1.78 -14.30 -13.28
C ALA A 28 2.06 -13.19 -12.29
N ALA A 29 3.33 -12.99 -11.95
CA ALA A 29 3.73 -11.86 -11.11
C ALA A 29 3.15 -10.62 -11.78
N ASP A 30 2.37 -9.85 -11.03
CA ASP A 30 1.85 -8.56 -11.48
C ASP A 30 3.05 -7.74 -11.96
N PRO A 31 3.11 -7.29 -13.24
CA PRO A 31 4.25 -6.52 -13.75
C PRO A 31 4.41 -5.16 -13.06
N GLY A 32 3.60 -4.89 -12.02
CA GLY A 32 3.56 -3.65 -11.28
C GLY A 32 2.66 -2.63 -11.98
N VAL A 33 1.49 -2.40 -11.40
CA VAL A 33 0.57 -1.37 -11.89
C VAL A 33 1.30 -0.04 -11.94
N LYS A 34 1.42 0.56 -13.13
CA LYS A 34 2.02 1.90 -13.33
C LYS A 34 3.36 2.08 -12.61
N LYS A 35 4.24 1.09 -12.66
CA LYS A 35 5.53 1.11 -11.96
C LYS A 35 6.36 2.35 -12.33
N ASP A 36 6.32 2.76 -13.58
CA ASP A 36 7.07 3.92 -14.07
C ASP A 36 6.50 5.27 -13.62
N GLU A 37 5.29 5.26 -13.04
CA GLU A 37 4.61 6.42 -12.47
C GLU A 37 4.74 6.51 -10.94
N LEU A 38 5.52 5.59 -10.33
CA LEU A 38 5.81 5.66 -8.90
C LEU A 38 6.80 6.80 -8.63
N VAL A 39 6.40 7.68 -7.72
CA VAL A 39 7.25 8.78 -7.24
C VAL A 39 7.70 8.57 -5.80
N GLY A 40 7.10 7.63 -5.07
CA GLY A 40 7.54 7.19 -3.75
C GLY A 40 7.09 5.76 -3.45
N HIS A 41 7.97 4.94 -2.83
CA HIS A 41 7.69 3.54 -2.51
C HIS A 41 8.49 3.05 -1.29
N TRP A 42 7.80 2.64 -0.24
CA TRP A 42 8.38 2.12 1.01
C TRP A 42 7.74 0.79 1.37
N THR A 43 8.56 -0.23 1.65
CA THR A 43 8.09 -1.57 2.06
C THR A 43 8.39 -1.88 3.52
N PHE A 44 9.24 -1.11 4.18
CA PHE A 44 9.70 -1.31 5.56
C PHE A 44 10.31 -2.69 5.82
N GLU A 45 10.63 -3.44 4.77
CA GLU A 45 11.22 -4.77 4.84
C GLU A 45 12.72 -4.70 5.18
N LYS A 46 13.25 -5.82 5.73
CA LYS A 46 14.65 -5.94 6.12
C LYS A 46 15.61 -5.58 4.98
N GLY A 47 16.51 -4.64 5.25
CA GLY A 47 17.55 -4.18 4.32
C GLY A 47 17.17 -2.93 3.54
N VAL A 48 15.88 -2.54 3.56
CA VAL A 48 15.36 -1.32 2.91
C VAL A 48 14.36 -0.55 3.79
N GLU A 49 14.37 -0.85 5.09
CA GLU A 49 13.35 -0.42 6.06
C GLU A 49 13.05 1.08 6.03
N LEU A 50 14.10 1.88 5.78
CA LEU A 50 14.01 3.35 5.84
C LEU A 50 14.23 4.01 4.46
N LYS A 51 14.17 3.22 3.38
CA LYS A 51 14.48 3.69 2.03
C LYS A 51 13.23 3.90 1.18
N ASP A 52 13.21 5.01 0.46
CA ASP A 52 12.37 5.13 -0.71
C ASP A 52 12.98 4.32 -1.86
N LEU A 53 12.27 3.31 -2.34
CA LEU A 53 12.73 2.42 -3.41
C LEU A 53 12.73 3.08 -4.80
N THR A 54 12.09 4.25 -4.95
CA THR A 54 12.18 5.06 -6.17
C THR A 54 13.43 5.94 -6.17
N GLY A 55 13.95 6.26 -4.99
CA GLY A 55 15.10 7.15 -4.79
C GLY A 55 14.80 8.64 -4.91
N ASN A 56 13.52 9.02 -5.01
CA ASN A 56 13.10 10.43 -5.13
C ASN A 56 13.00 11.11 -3.76
N PHE A 57 12.58 10.38 -2.73
CA PHE A 57 12.52 10.90 -1.36
C PHE A 57 13.76 10.47 -0.56
N PRO A 58 14.19 11.29 0.41
CA PRO A 58 15.28 10.95 1.30
C PRO A 58 14.88 9.83 2.28
N ASP A 59 15.87 9.36 3.04
CA ASP A 59 15.69 8.31 4.04
C ASP A 59 14.66 8.70 5.11
N VAL A 60 13.95 7.70 5.60
CA VAL A 60 12.95 7.84 6.67
C VAL A 60 13.65 7.97 8.02
N LYS A 61 13.26 8.96 8.82
CA LYS A 61 13.62 9.12 10.22
C LYS A 61 12.47 8.70 11.11
N LEU A 62 12.74 7.82 12.05
CA LEU A 62 11.78 7.38 13.05
C LEU A 62 11.69 8.41 14.19
N MET A 63 10.49 8.88 14.47
CA MET A 63 10.16 9.84 15.53
C MET A 63 9.38 9.13 16.65
N GLY A 64 10.02 8.13 17.25
CA GLY A 64 9.42 7.23 18.22
C GLY A 64 8.75 5.99 17.64
N ALA A 65 8.37 6.00 16.37
CA ALA A 65 7.95 4.79 15.65
C ALA A 65 9.11 3.79 15.54
N LYS A 66 8.84 2.54 15.23
CA LYS A 66 9.84 1.48 15.09
C LYS A 66 9.53 0.56 13.91
N ILE A 67 10.53 -0.15 13.42
CA ILE A 67 10.32 -1.23 12.47
C ILE A 67 10.08 -2.52 13.25
N SER A 68 9.00 -3.19 12.96
CA SER A 68 8.58 -4.43 13.60
C SER A 68 8.08 -5.43 12.57
N LYS A 69 8.75 -6.58 12.47
CA LYS A 69 8.35 -7.70 11.58
C LYS A 69 8.12 -7.29 10.11
N GLY A 70 8.94 -6.38 9.58
CA GLY A 70 8.83 -5.91 8.20
C GLY A 70 7.69 -4.90 7.97
N ALA A 71 7.28 -4.19 9.01
CA ALA A 71 6.32 -3.11 8.95
C ALA A 71 6.78 -1.92 9.79
N LEU A 72 6.33 -0.72 9.45
CA LEU A 72 6.46 0.45 10.28
C LEU A 72 5.35 0.41 11.35
N ASP A 73 5.74 0.28 12.61
CA ASP A 73 4.87 0.24 13.76
C ASP A 73 4.75 1.66 14.32
N VAL A 74 3.59 2.27 14.11
CA VAL A 74 3.19 3.54 14.69
C VAL A 74 2.20 3.29 15.81
N ASP A 75 2.38 4.01 16.89
CA ASP A 75 1.60 3.89 18.12
C ASP A 75 1.41 5.31 18.67
N SER A 76 0.41 5.55 19.47
CA SER A 76 -0.04 6.85 19.97
C SER A 76 1.08 7.89 20.15
N GLY A 77 1.03 8.96 19.39
CA GLY A 77 2.03 10.03 19.41
C GLY A 77 3.36 9.71 18.73
N LYS A 78 3.56 8.49 18.21
CA LYS A 78 4.77 8.08 17.50
C LYS A 78 4.56 8.16 15.99
N TRP A 79 5.61 8.56 15.26
CA TRP A 79 5.50 8.83 13.83
C TRP A 79 6.85 8.64 13.12
N ALA A 80 6.84 8.75 11.80
CA ALA A 80 8.04 8.74 10.97
C ALA A 80 7.91 9.79 9.84
N ILE A 81 9.06 10.25 9.32
CA ILE A 81 9.14 11.30 8.29
C ILE A 81 10.36 11.09 7.40
N THR A 82 10.26 11.43 6.12
CA THR A 82 11.44 11.60 5.25
C THR A 82 12.17 12.89 5.61
N VAL A 83 13.51 12.87 5.66
CA VAL A 83 14.30 14.05 6.10
C VAL A 83 15.36 14.39 5.08
N GLY A 84 15.13 15.49 4.36
CA GLY A 84 15.99 15.99 3.30
C GLY A 84 15.19 16.42 2.07
N GLU A 85 15.86 16.62 0.95
CA GLU A 85 15.27 17.16 -0.27
C GLU A 85 14.59 16.07 -1.10
N TYR A 86 13.34 16.29 -1.47
CA TYR A 86 12.68 15.55 -2.54
C TYR A 86 13.31 15.90 -3.89
N LYS A 87 13.64 14.89 -4.72
CA LYS A 87 14.35 15.07 -5.99
C LYS A 87 13.59 14.50 -7.19
N GLY A 88 12.33 14.11 -6.97
CA GLY A 88 11.47 13.55 -8.01
C GLY A 88 10.77 14.61 -8.87
N PRO A 89 9.92 14.18 -9.81
CA PRO A 89 9.10 15.07 -10.64
C PRO A 89 8.04 15.79 -9.82
N ASP A 90 7.51 16.88 -10.35
CA ASP A 90 6.34 17.56 -9.78
C ASP A 90 5.16 16.60 -9.64
N ILE A 91 4.48 16.67 -8.48
CA ILE A 91 3.34 15.81 -8.15
C ILE A 91 2.09 16.69 -8.06
N THR A 92 1.24 16.66 -9.08
CA THR A 92 -0.04 17.37 -9.10
C THR A 92 -1.19 16.36 -9.01
N ASP A 93 -1.44 15.63 -10.08
CA ASP A 93 -2.28 14.44 -10.06
C ASP A 93 -1.57 13.34 -9.29
N LYS A 94 -2.29 12.60 -8.43
CA LYS A 94 -1.67 11.54 -7.64
C LYS A 94 -2.62 10.49 -7.13
N THR A 95 -2.05 9.36 -6.77
CA THR A 95 -2.74 8.34 -5.97
C THR A 95 -1.84 7.94 -4.80
N LEU A 96 -2.32 8.17 -3.58
CA LEU A 96 -1.72 7.68 -2.34
C LEU A 96 -2.27 6.28 -2.07
N VAL A 97 -1.40 5.32 -1.78
CA VAL A 97 -1.80 3.94 -1.44
C VAL A 97 -1.02 3.48 -0.23
N SER A 98 -1.69 2.86 0.75
CA SER A 98 -1.01 2.24 1.87
C SER A 98 -1.72 0.97 2.34
N TRP A 99 -0.94 -0.05 2.69
CA TRP A 99 -1.42 -1.27 3.35
C TRP A 99 -1.09 -1.19 4.82
N ALA A 100 -2.10 -1.38 5.65
CA ALA A 100 -1.96 -1.28 7.10
C ALA A 100 -2.81 -2.31 7.83
N THR A 101 -2.41 -2.63 9.06
CA THR A 101 -3.18 -3.44 10.01
C THR A 101 -3.41 -2.61 11.26
N MET A 102 -4.66 -2.21 11.52
CA MET A 102 -5.03 -1.47 12.73
C MET A 102 -4.86 -2.38 13.95
N GLN A 103 -4.16 -1.89 14.97
CA GLN A 103 -4.00 -2.56 16.26
C GLN A 103 -5.08 -2.09 17.25
N ASP A 104 -5.47 -0.82 17.16
CA ASP A 104 -6.64 -0.26 17.85
C ASP A 104 -7.49 0.58 16.87
N ILE A 105 -8.78 0.30 16.77
CA ILE A 105 -9.74 1.05 15.93
C ILE A 105 -10.48 2.13 16.70
N SER A 106 -10.35 2.20 18.02
CA SER A 106 -11.00 3.23 18.85
C SER A 106 -10.25 4.56 18.87
N VAL A 107 -9.02 4.58 18.37
CA VAL A 107 -8.13 5.75 18.28
C VAL A 107 -8.66 6.81 17.32
N THR A 108 -8.19 8.04 17.47
CA THR A 108 -8.60 9.17 16.63
C THR A 108 -7.40 9.88 16.04
N ALA A 109 -7.57 10.31 14.78
CA ALA A 109 -6.58 11.06 14.02
C ALA A 109 -5.26 10.29 13.79
N GLY A 110 -4.41 10.82 12.92
CA GLY A 110 -3.18 10.20 12.46
C GLY A 110 -3.32 9.65 11.05
N SER A 111 -2.20 9.49 10.38
CA SER A 111 -2.14 9.16 8.96
C SER A 111 -1.31 7.93 8.71
N ILE A 112 -1.78 7.03 7.84
CA ILE A 112 -0.95 5.91 7.35
C ILE A 112 -0.07 6.30 6.17
N LEU A 113 -0.32 7.45 5.53
CA LEU A 113 0.51 8.05 4.48
C LEU A 113 0.09 9.49 4.27
N CYS A 114 1.03 10.42 4.42
CA CYS A 114 0.83 11.83 4.17
C CYS A 114 1.94 12.35 3.25
N ILE A 115 1.58 13.13 2.22
CA ILE A 115 2.50 14.00 1.51
C ILE A 115 2.27 15.43 1.98
N ASP A 116 3.32 16.08 2.43
CA ASP A 116 3.28 17.42 3.03
C ASP A 116 4.22 18.39 2.31
N LYS A 117 3.87 19.67 2.32
CA LYS A 117 4.67 20.73 1.71
C LYS A 117 5.55 21.39 2.76
N ILE A 118 6.86 21.34 2.56
CA ILE A 118 7.84 21.88 3.52
C ILE A 118 7.68 23.40 3.68
N SER A 119 7.48 24.11 2.57
CA SER A 119 7.42 25.59 2.54
C SER A 119 6.07 26.16 2.96
N GLY A 120 5.05 25.35 3.19
CA GLY A 120 3.69 25.86 3.36
C GLY A 120 2.80 25.03 4.26
N ASP A 121 1.53 25.44 4.30
CA ASP A 121 0.47 24.77 5.04
C ASP A 121 -0.42 23.97 4.08
N HIS A 122 0.19 22.97 3.43
CA HIS A 122 -0.51 22.11 2.48
C HIS A 122 -0.10 20.64 2.65
N PHE A 123 -1.06 19.79 2.90
CA PHE A 123 -0.87 18.34 2.87
C PHE A 123 -2.05 17.63 2.23
N ASP A 124 -1.82 16.41 1.71
CA ASP A 124 -2.83 15.43 1.35
C ASP A 124 -2.48 14.09 2.01
N SER A 125 -3.47 13.42 2.59
CA SER A 125 -3.19 12.33 3.52
C SER A 125 -4.30 11.29 3.56
N ILE A 126 -3.95 10.06 3.87
CA ILE A 126 -4.87 8.99 4.26
C ILE A 126 -5.01 9.05 5.78
N VAL A 127 -6.09 9.66 6.28
CA VAL A 127 -6.32 9.89 7.72
C VAL A 127 -7.37 8.92 8.26
N TYR A 128 -7.17 8.47 9.49
CA TYR A 128 -8.12 7.64 10.22
C TYR A 128 -8.88 8.44 11.27
N ALA A 129 -10.21 8.27 11.32
CA ALA A 129 -11.13 8.68 12.40
C ALA A 129 -11.03 10.14 12.91
N GLU A 130 -10.60 11.09 12.06
CA GLU A 130 -10.50 12.50 12.48
C GLU A 130 -11.87 13.19 12.58
N ARG A 131 -12.81 12.88 11.68
CA ARG A 131 -14.15 13.49 11.64
C ARG A 131 -15.25 12.52 12.00
N GLN A 132 -15.13 11.29 11.50
CA GLN A 132 -16.09 10.22 11.74
C GLN A 132 -15.37 9.05 12.43
N PRO A 133 -15.88 8.55 13.55
CA PRO A 133 -15.23 7.47 14.26
C PRO A 133 -15.12 6.21 13.38
N ASN A 134 -13.97 5.57 13.45
CA ASN A 134 -13.66 4.31 12.77
C ASN A 134 -13.72 4.38 11.22
N GLN A 135 -13.55 5.56 10.62
CA GLN A 135 -13.58 5.71 9.17
C GLN A 135 -12.29 6.33 8.63
N TRP A 136 -11.86 5.81 7.48
CA TRP A 136 -10.81 6.42 6.67
C TRP A 136 -11.36 7.58 5.88
N MET A 137 -10.54 8.63 5.74
CA MET A 137 -10.92 9.82 5.02
C MET A 137 -9.70 10.48 4.35
N PRO A 138 -9.90 11.22 3.27
CA PRO A 138 -8.88 12.13 2.74
C PRO A 138 -8.64 13.27 3.73
N GLY A 139 -7.39 13.47 4.15
CA GLY A 139 -6.97 14.60 4.98
C GLY A 139 -6.37 15.71 4.14
N SER A 140 -6.57 16.96 4.54
CA SER A 140 -5.88 18.12 3.96
C SER A 140 -5.90 19.30 4.91
N SER A 141 -4.97 20.26 4.75
CA SER A 141 -4.90 21.48 5.54
C SER A 141 -6.26 22.18 5.60
N HIS A 142 -6.70 22.51 6.82
CA HIS A 142 -7.97 23.20 7.08
C HIS A 142 -9.19 22.58 6.39
N PHE A 143 -9.16 21.26 6.14
CA PHE A 143 -10.21 20.53 5.42
C PHE A 143 -10.54 21.11 4.02
N ARG A 144 -9.57 21.78 3.37
CA ARG A 144 -9.79 22.41 2.06
C ARG A 144 -10.16 21.43 0.97
N ARG A 145 -9.55 20.22 1.00
CA ARG A 145 -9.83 19.09 0.07
C ARG A 145 -10.42 17.90 0.81
N THR A 146 -10.94 18.09 2.00
CA THR A 146 -11.46 17.03 2.86
C THR A 146 -12.98 17.05 2.91
N GLU A 147 -13.59 15.89 2.72
CA GLU A 147 -15.00 15.63 2.95
C GLU A 147 -15.15 14.22 3.52
N ASP A 148 -16.24 13.96 4.25
CA ASP A 148 -16.53 12.61 4.69
C ASP A 148 -16.93 11.75 3.48
N PRO A 149 -16.28 10.61 3.24
CA PRO A 149 -16.64 9.72 2.14
C PRO A 149 -18.09 9.26 2.25
N LYS A 150 -18.82 9.21 1.14
CA LYS A 150 -20.17 8.68 1.07
C LYS A 150 -20.24 7.62 -0.02
N PRO A 151 -20.68 6.38 0.30
CA PRO A 151 -21.29 5.94 1.59
C PRO A 151 -20.30 5.83 2.76
N GLY A 152 -18.97 5.84 2.55
CA GLY A 152 -17.97 5.58 3.56
C GLY A 152 -17.86 4.09 3.91
N PHE A 153 -16.93 3.77 4.81
CA PHE A 153 -16.78 2.43 5.37
C PHE A 153 -16.33 2.54 6.82
N LYS A 154 -17.06 1.87 7.73
CA LYS A 154 -16.73 1.85 9.14
C LYS A 154 -15.95 0.58 9.49
N GLU A 155 -14.69 0.75 9.93
CA GLU A 155 -13.90 -0.37 10.42
C GLU A 155 -14.50 -0.92 11.72
N THR A 156 -14.56 -2.24 11.82
CA THR A 156 -15.19 -2.94 12.96
C THR A 156 -14.27 -3.97 13.61
N LYS A 157 -13.08 -4.19 13.06
CA LYS A 157 -12.15 -5.23 13.52
C LYS A 157 -10.70 -4.72 13.45
N THR A 158 -9.90 -5.12 14.42
CA THR A 158 -8.44 -5.00 14.42
C THR A 158 -7.77 -6.24 13.85
N GLY A 159 -6.46 -6.18 13.58
CA GLY A 159 -5.66 -7.32 13.14
C GLY A 159 -5.94 -7.81 11.73
N ILE A 160 -6.64 -7.02 10.92
CA ILE A 160 -6.91 -7.32 9.50
C ILE A 160 -6.10 -6.36 8.64
N GLU A 161 -5.32 -6.91 7.70
CA GLU A 161 -4.65 -6.11 6.69
C GLU A 161 -5.68 -5.49 5.74
N ILE A 162 -5.57 -4.19 5.54
CA ILE A 162 -6.40 -3.41 4.63
C ILE A 162 -5.53 -2.55 3.73
N MET A 163 -5.97 -2.35 2.49
CA MET A 163 -5.43 -1.35 1.58
C MET A 163 -6.36 -0.15 1.53
N ILE A 164 -5.83 1.04 1.77
CA ILE A 164 -6.54 2.30 1.51
C ILE A 164 -5.81 3.02 0.38
N ALA A 165 -6.58 3.48 -0.61
CA ALA A 165 -6.06 4.33 -1.67
C ALA A 165 -6.91 5.59 -1.79
N ILE A 166 -6.26 6.74 -2.05
CA ILE A 166 -6.92 8.02 -2.31
C ILE A 166 -6.31 8.63 -3.56
N SER A 167 -7.14 8.92 -4.56
CA SER A 167 -6.72 9.65 -5.74
C SER A 167 -7.15 11.11 -5.69
N TYR A 168 -6.28 11.99 -6.17
CA TYR A 168 -6.51 13.41 -6.32
C TYR A 168 -6.23 13.79 -7.77
N LYS A 169 -7.25 14.29 -8.45
CA LYS A 169 -7.17 14.69 -9.85
C LYS A 169 -7.40 16.19 -9.98
N GLU A 170 -6.53 16.84 -10.76
CA GLU A 170 -6.71 18.24 -11.09
C GLU A 170 -7.98 18.47 -11.90
N ALA A 171 -8.80 19.43 -11.43
CA ALA A 171 -10.03 19.88 -12.06
C ALA A 171 -10.34 21.28 -11.56
N LYS A 172 -11.50 21.86 -11.93
CA LYS A 172 -11.97 23.16 -11.39
C LYS A 172 -12.01 23.16 -9.85
N ALA A 173 -12.43 22.06 -9.27
CA ALA A 173 -12.19 21.69 -7.88
C ALA A 173 -11.56 20.30 -7.90
N THR A 174 -10.63 20.00 -7.01
CA THR A 174 -9.92 18.71 -6.97
C THR A 174 -10.93 17.57 -6.87
N GLU A 175 -10.91 16.65 -7.85
CA GLU A 175 -11.68 15.40 -7.76
C GLU A 175 -10.93 14.45 -6.81
N VAL A 176 -11.60 14.04 -5.75
CA VAL A 176 -11.05 13.13 -4.73
C VAL A 176 -11.89 11.86 -4.70
N LYS A 177 -11.22 10.70 -4.77
CA LYS A 177 -11.85 9.38 -4.61
C LYS A 177 -11.10 8.57 -3.59
N ILE A 178 -11.83 7.85 -2.74
CA ILE A 178 -11.25 6.94 -1.74
C ILE A 178 -11.70 5.51 -1.97
N TYR A 179 -10.77 4.58 -1.79
CA TYR A 179 -10.95 3.16 -2.01
C TYR A 179 -10.45 2.37 -0.80
N ARG A 180 -11.16 1.28 -0.50
CA ARG A 180 -10.78 0.29 0.49
C ARG A 180 -10.70 -1.09 -0.17
N ASN A 181 -9.55 -1.75 -0.09
CA ASN A 181 -9.30 -3.04 -0.74
C ASN A 181 -9.72 -3.08 -2.22
N GLY A 182 -9.48 -1.97 -2.94
CA GLY A 182 -9.82 -1.84 -4.36
C GLY A 182 -11.25 -1.44 -4.67
N GLU A 183 -12.13 -1.39 -3.68
CA GLU A 183 -13.53 -0.96 -3.87
C GLU A 183 -13.69 0.51 -3.46
N LYS A 184 -14.35 1.29 -4.30
CA LYS A 184 -14.62 2.72 -4.05
C LYS A 184 -15.60 2.87 -2.88
N ILE A 185 -15.21 3.60 -1.85
CA ILE A 185 -16.05 3.90 -0.67
C ILE A 185 -16.50 5.35 -0.60
N GLY A 186 -16.08 6.19 -1.54
CA GLY A 186 -16.56 7.58 -1.65
C GLY A 186 -15.82 8.38 -2.70
N GLY A 187 -16.35 9.57 -2.97
CA GLY A 187 -15.72 10.55 -3.87
C GLY A 187 -16.51 11.85 -3.90
N TYR A 188 -15.82 12.94 -4.22
CA TYR A 188 -16.37 14.29 -4.27
C TYR A 188 -15.40 15.22 -5.02
N GLU A 189 -15.83 16.46 -5.26
CA GLU A 189 -14.97 17.54 -5.78
C GLU A 189 -14.88 18.63 -4.71
N LYS A 190 -13.65 19.04 -4.33
CA LYS A 190 -13.45 20.08 -3.33
C LYS A 190 -12.06 20.70 -3.36
N GLY A 191 -12.03 22.02 -3.23
CA GLY A 191 -10.83 22.83 -3.03
C GLY A 191 -9.87 22.88 -4.22
N PRO A 192 -8.78 23.64 -4.09
CA PRO A 192 -7.78 23.73 -5.14
C PRO A 192 -6.88 22.48 -5.16
N THR A 193 -6.42 22.09 -6.34
CA THR A 193 -5.33 21.12 -6.47
C THR A 193 -4.01 21.75 -6.02
N ILE A 194 -3.16 20.97 -5.39
CA ILE A 194 -1.84 21.35 -4.92
C ILE A 194 -0.78 20.57 -5.67
N THR A 195 0.29 21.25 -6.06
CA THR A 195 1.49 20.63 -6.66
C THR A 195 2.61 20.62 -5.62
N TRP A 196 3.24 19.46 -5.45
CA TRP A 196 4.48 19.27 -4.70
C TRP A 196 5.62 19.27 -5.69
N THR A 197 6.60 20.12 -5.49
CA THR A 197 7.75 20.30 -6.36
C THR A 197 9.02 19.73 -5.72
N ALA A 198 10.08 19.62 -6.50
CA ALA A 198 11.40 19.27 -5.97
C ALA A 198 11.77 20.20 -4.80
N GLU A 199 12.48 19.67 -3.81
CA GLU A 199 12.91 20.32 -2.56
C GLU A 199 11.77 20.78 -1.63
N ASP A 200 10.49 20.64 -2.03
CA ASP A 200 9.32 21.14 -1.29
C ASP A 200 8.24 20.06 -1.07
N ALA A 201 8.69 18.83 -0.86
CA ALA A 201 7.82 17.72 -0.50
C ALA A 201 8.48 16.82 0.55
N GLU A 202 7.71 16.42 1.55
CA GLU A 202 8.10 15.40 2.53
C GLU A 202 6.97 14.40 2.73
N VAL A 203 7.28 13.23 3.26
CA VAL A 203 6.31 12.17 3.51
C VAL A 203 6.33 11.77 4.98
N MET A 204 5.13 11.55 5.55
CA MET A 204 4.97 11.18 6.95
C MET A 204 4.03 10.00 7.14
N TRP A 205 4.21 9.30 8.25
CA TRP A 205 3.39 8.22 8.77
C TRP A 205 3.15 8.42 10.26
N GLY A 206 1.95 8.14 10.75
CA GLY A 206 1.53 8.41 12.13
C GLY A 206 1.13 9.87 12.39
N LYS A 207 1.60 10.80 11.54
CA LYS A 207 1.34 12.24 11.60
C LYS A 207 0.78 12.71 10.26
N ARG A 208 -0.10 13.72 10.28
CA ARG A 208 -0.77 14.21 9.06
C ARG A 208 -0.18 15.51 8.51
N HIS A 209 0.62 16.24 9.29
CA HIS A 209 1.17 17.53 8.86
C HIS A 209 2.43 17.89 9.67
N GLY A 210 3.47 18.35 8.99
CA GLY A 210 4.78 18.67 9.57
C GLY A 210 4.80 19.95 10.38
N ASN A 211 4.31 21.02 9.81
CA ASN A 211 4.63 22.38 10.27
C ASN A 211 3.62 23.01 11.23
N VAL A 212 2.35 22.73 11.17
CA VAL A 212 1.33 23.49 11.89
C VAL A 212 0.32 22.59 12.59
N GLY A 213 0.22 22.64 13.91
CA GLY A 213 -0.94 22.23 14.70
C GLY A 213 -1.49 20.81 14.54
N GLY A 214 -1.04 20.10 13.54
CA GLY A 214 -1.38 18.72 13.31
C GLY A 214 -0.41 17.82 14.04
N GLY A 215 -0.52 17.72 15.36
CA GLY A 215 0.29 16.81 16.15
C GLY A 215 0.21 15.38 15.60
N PRO A 216 1.12 14.49 16.05
CA PRO A 216 0.91 13.07 15.84
C PRO A 216 -0.46 12.71 16.42
N GLY A 217 -1.31 12.04 15.64
CA GLY A 217 -2.57 11.50 16.15
C GLY A 217 -2.31 10.30 17.05
N ASP A 218 -3.38 9.70 17.52
CA ASP A 218 -3.33 8.50 18.36
C ASP A 218 -3.33 7.21 17.53
N LEU A 219 -3.03 7.29 16.25
CA LEU A 219 -3.03 6.13 15.34
C LEU A 219 -2.17 5.01 15.91
N ASP A 220 -2.73 3.80 15.97
CA ASP A 220 -2.08 2.58 16.40
C ASP A 220 -2.24 1.50 15.32
N CYS A 221 -1.19 1.31 14.52
CA CYS A 221 -1.22 0.37 13.41
C CYS A 221 0.18 -0.07 12.95
N LEU A 222 0.22 -1.20 12.25
CA LEU A 222 1.36 -1.65 11.45
C LEU A 222 1.15 -1.20 10.00
N ILE A 223 2.08 -0.44 9.44
CA ILE A 223 2.07 -0.02 8.03
C ILE A 223 3.05 -0.91 7.27
N HIS A 224 2.53 -1.72 6.35
CA HIS A 224 3.32 -2.74 5.64
C HIS A 224 4.00 -2.19 4.39
N GLU A 225 3.29 -1.37 3.64
CA GLU A 225 3.78 -0.77 2.40
C GLU A 225 3.06 0.54 2.13
N SER A 226 3.77 1.52 1.57
CA SER A 226 3.20 2.78 1.11
C SER A 226 3.73 3.15 -0.26
N ARG A 227 2.85 3.64 -1.14
CA ARG A 227 3.15 4.05 -2.51
C ARG A 227 2.54 5.41 -2.81
N ILE A 228 3.28 6.24 -3.53
CA ILE A 228 2.78 7.48 -4.13
C ILE A 228 2.97 7.34 -5.64
N TYR A 229 1.87 7.39 -6.38
CA TYR A 229 1.88 7.49 -7.84
C TYR A 229 1.70 8.95 -8.25
N GLY A 230 2.50 9.44 -9.20
CA GLY A 230 2.39 10.77 -9.80
C GLY A 230 1.24 10.91 -10.80
N VAL A 231 0.30 10.00 -10.77
CA VAL A 231 -0.89 9.94 -11.64
C VAL A 231 -2.11 9.45 -10.88
N VAL A 232 -3.30 9.73 -11.43
CA VAL A 232 -4.55 9.13 -10.97
C VAL A 232 -4.67 7.71 -11.52
N LEU A 233 -4.64 6.72 -10.63
CA LEU A 233 -4.95 5.35 -11.00
C LEU A 233 -6.45 5.17 -11.24
N THR A 234 -6.80 4.38 -12.26
CA THR A 234 -8.17 3.95 -12.52
C THR A 234 -8.66 2.96 -11.43
N GLU A 235 -9.97 2.83 -11.27
CA GLU A 235 -10.55 1.84 -10.32
C GLU A 235 -10.05 0.41 -10.60
N LYS A 236 -9.89 0.05 -11.87
CA LYS A 236 -9.36 -1.26 -12.29
C LYS A 236 -7.90 -1.44 -11.85
N GLU A 237 -7.07 -0.41 -12.01
CA GLU A 237 -5.68 -0.42 -11.56
C GLU A 237 -5.60 -0.51 -10.04
N ILE A 238 -6.38 0.29 -9.30
CA ILE A 238 -6.44 0.24 -7.83
C ILE A 238 -6.88 -1.14 -7.34
N LYS A 239 -7.89 -1.75 -7.97
CA LYS A 239 -8.38 -3.08 -7.64
C LYS A 239 -7.34 -4.19 -7.90
N SER A 240 -6.41 -3.97 -8.81
CA SER A 240 -5.36 -4.93 -9.14
C SER A 240 -4.09 -4.78 -8.27
N LEU A 241 -3.99 -3.72 -7.46
CA LEU A 241 -2.86 -3.50 -6.56
C LEU A 241 -2.77 -4.63 -5.52
N LYS A 242 -1.54 -5.08 -5.25
CA LYS A 242 -1.26 -6.10 -4.22
C LYS A 242 -0.06 -5.68 -3.39
N LEU A 243 -0.10 -6.00 -2.10
CA LEU A 243 1.04 -5.89 -1.20
C LEU A 243 2.23 -6.70 -1.75
N GLY A 244 3.42 -6.13 -1.72
CA GLY A 244 4.65 -6.80 -2.15
C GLY A 244 4.79 -7.04 -3.66
N SER A 245 3.81 -6.64 -4.50
CA SER A 245 3.87 -6.91 -5.95
C SER A 245 5.01 -6.19 -6.66
N LEU A 246 5.57 -5.14 -6.07
CA LEU A 246 6.70 -4.37 -6.60
C LEU A 246 8.03 -4.72 -5.92
N ALA A 247 8.03 -5.65 -4.95
CA ALA A 247 9.26 -6.09 -4.29
C ALA A 247 10.26 -6.56 -5.36
N VAL A 248 11.43 -5.95 -5.39
CA VAL A 248 12.50 -6.34 -6.30
C VAL A 248 12.89 -7.77 -5.96
N GLN A 249 12.63 -8.71 -6.85
CA GLN A 249 13.16 -10.08 -6.71
C GLN A 249 14.70 -10.01 -6.84
N THR A 250 15.36 -9.70 -5.76
CA THR A 250 16.84 -9.72 -5.67
C THR A 250 17.39 -11.14 -5.85
N SER A 251 16.56 -12.17 -5.68
CA SER A 251 16.92 -13.58 -5.85
C SER A 251 17.26 -13.98 -7.30
N ASN A 252 16.65 -13.36 -8.32
CA ASN A 252 16.87 -13.75 -9.71
C ASN A 252 18.10 -13.13 -10.37
N LYS A 253 18.70 -12.05 -9.80
CA LYS A 253 19.93 -11.46 -10.35
C LYS A 253 21.21 -12.21 -9.96
N LEU A 254 21.19 -12.93 -8.85
CA LEU A 254 22.35 -13.72 -8.42
C LEU A 254 22.43 -15.07 -9.14
N SER A 255 21.30 -15.74 -9.36
CA SER A 255 21.28 -17.06 -10.03
C SER A 255 21.72 -16.99 -11.50
N THR A 256 21.35 -15.94 -12.24
CA THR A 256 21.78 -15.74 -13.64
C THR A 256 23.26 -15.39 -13.77
N LYS A 257 23.84 -14.68 -12.82
CA LYS A 257 25.30 -14.42 -12.83
C LYS A 257 26.12 -15.68 -12.51
N TRP A 258 25.65 -16.54 -11.62
CA TRP A 258 26.36 -17.78 -11.29
C TRP A 258 26.26 -18.83 -12.39
N ALA A 259 25.17 -18.87 -13.16
CA ALA A 259 25.05 -19.76 -14.31
C ALA A 259 26.07 -19.38 -15.43
N PHE A 260 26.28 -18.09 -15.67
CA PHE A 260 27.22 -17.59 -16.67
C PHE A 260 28.72 -17.80 -16.30
N ILE A 261 29.03 -17.94 -15.01
CA ILE A 261 30.41 -18.17 -14.53
C ILE A 261 30.81 -19.66 -14.58
N LYS A 262 29.85 -20.59 -14.63
CA LYS A 262 30.11 -22.04 -14.69
C LYS A 262 30.30 -22.58 -16.13
N GLU A 263 30.05 -21.79 -17.16
CA GLU A 263 30.22 -22.16 -18.58
C GLU A 263 31.51 -21.61 -19.22
N LYS A 264 32.45 -21.14 -18.41
CA LYS A 264 33.80 -20.81 -18.86
C LYS A 264 34.80 -21.72 -18.08
#